data_debcbc1a894b317d880b14f07aa5fe0e
#
_entry.id   debcbc1a894b317d880b14f07aa5fe0e
#
_cell.length_a   1.000
_cell.length_b   1.000
_cell.length_c   1.000
_cell.angle_alpha   90.00
_cell.angle_beta   90.00
_cell.angle_gamma   90.00
#
_symmetry.space_group_name_H-M   'P 1'
#
loop_
_entity.id
_entity.type
_entity.pdbx_description
1 polymer ?
#
loop_
_entity_poly.entity_id
_entity_poly.type
_entity_poly.pdbx_seq_one_letter_code
_entity_poly.pdbx_strand_id
1 'polypeptide(L)'
;MIETKGLRKSFRPRRGADTVDAVRGIDLDVAEGEIYGLLGPNGAGKTTTLRMLATLLAPDGGAATVAGADLRAEPGEVRRRIGYVAQGGGTTDHATAREELVLQARMYGIRKAEAQQRAAEGLAAFDLGEFGDRPCKTYSGGQRRRLDLALGVVHRPRVLFLDEPTVGLDPRSRAQVWSEVRRLREQGMTVLLTTHYLDEADALCDRIGIVDHGGIVTEGTPEQLKKEISGDAVTVALPAAGDTARAARALAELPCVQRLEALPEQDGLRLHVDSAATAIPQLLRTLAAAGLEPDHVQLQRPSLDDVFLALTGRPPVSA
;
A
#
# COMPACT_ATOMS: atom_id res chain seq x y z
N MET A 1 13.75 7.44 -9.58
CA MET A 1 12.63 8.14 -10.28
C MET A 1 12.00 9.23 -9.42
N ILE A 2 11.82 9.01 -8.11
CA ILE A 2 11.43 10.01 -7.12
C ILE A 2 12.47 10.03 -6.02
N GLU A 3 13.01 11.20 -5.69
CA GLU A 3 13.98 11.37 -4.61
C GLU A 3 13.53 12.53 -3.73
N THR A 4 13.55 12.35 -2.41
CA THR A 4 13.29 13.43 -1.45
C THR A 4 14.35 13.47 -0.35
N LYS A 5 14.66 14.67 0.13
CA LYS A 5 15.56 14.88 1.25
C LYS A 5 14.95 15.88 2.23
N GLY A 6 14.63 15.38 3.43
CA GLY A 6 14.08 16.18 4.51
C GLY A 6 12.78 16.89 4.17
N LEU A 7 11.89 16.28 3.36
CA LEU A 7 10.64 16.90 2.91
C LEU A 7 9.72 17.19 4.09
N ARG A 8 9.25 18.45 4.23
CA ARG A 8 8.49 18.91 5.39
C ARG A 8 7.24 19.67 5.01
N LYS A 9 6.19 19.50 5.84
CA LYS A 9 4.96 20.28 5.75
C LYS A 9 4.30 20.46 7.09
N SER A 10 4.00 21.71 7.43
CA SER A 10 3.26 22.10 8.63
C SER A 10 1.99 22.86 8.24
N PHE A 11 0.92 22.66 8.97
CA PHE A 11 -0.32 23.40 8.80
C PHE A 11 -0.60 24.24 10.04
N ARG A 12 -0.91 25.52 9.83
CA ARG A 12 -1.35 26.42 10.89
C ARG A 12 -2.88 26.51 10.87
N PRO A 13 -3.58 26.06 11.92
CA PRO A 13 -5.02 26.17 11.98
C PRO A 13 -5.47 27.65 12.04
N ARG A 14 -6.65 27.94 11.49
CA ARG A 14 -7.27 29.26 11.64
C ARG A 14 -7.75 29.42 13.08
N ARG A 15 -7.09 30.29 13.91
CA ARG A 15 -7.37 30.65 15.32
C ARG A 15 -7.04 29.57 16.36
N GLY A 16 -5.99 29.85 17.13
CA GLY A 16 -5.82 29.37 18.50
C GLY A 16 -5.43 27.91 18.72
N ALA A 17 -5.26 27.12 17.70
CA ALA A 17 -4.73 25.76 17.81
C ALA A 17 -3.26 25.69 17.41
N ASP A 18 -2.53 24.72 17.96
CA ASP A 18 -1.11 24.51 17.70
C ASP A 18 -0.83 24.14 16.23
N THR A 19 0.35 24.49 15.75
CA THR A 19 0.82 24.09 14.42
C THR A 19 0.93 22.57 14.35
N VAL A 20 0.35 21.97 13.31
CA VAL A 20 0.41 20.52 13.08
C VAL A 20 1.48 20.23 12.04
N ASP A 21 2.56 19.56 12.45
CA ASP A 21 3.59 19.05 11.56
C ASP A 21 3.10 17.76 10.89
N ALA A 22 2.52 17.89 9.72
CA ALA A 22 1.96 16.77 8.98
C ALA A 22 3.03 15.91 8.30
N VAL A 23 4.18 16.50 7.93
CA VAL A 23 5.35 15.80 7.39
C VAL A 23 6.61 16.39 8.04
N ARG A 24 7.41 15.51 8.66
CA ARG A 24 8.50 15.91 9.57
C ARG A 24 9.91 15.65 9.03
N GLY A 25 10.06 15.55 7.72
CA GLY A 25 11.38 15.32 7.11
C GLY A 25 11.45 13.94 6.48
N ILE A 26 10.60 13.69 5.48
CA ILE A 26 10.59 12.42 4.75
C ILE A 26 11.74 12.39 3.74
N ASP A 27 12.58 11.37 3.89
CA ASP A 27 13.55 10.91 2.90
C ASP A 27 12.94 9.72 2.17
N LEU A 28 12.91 9.77 0.83
CA LEU A 28 12.29 8.76 -0.01
C LEU A 28 13.10 8.60 -1.29
N ASP A 29 13.34 7.36 -1.67
CA ASP A 29 13.92 7.00 -2.96
C ASP A 29 13.06 5.92 -3.63
N VAL A 30 12.47 6.24 -4.79
CA VAL A 30 11.65 5.33 -5.59
C VAL A 30 12.35 5.09 -6.93
N ALA A 31 12.64 3.82 -7.22
CA ALA A 31 13.29 3.43 -8.46
C ALA A 31 12.36 3.56 -9.68
N GLU A 32 12.92 3.52 -10.88
CA GLU A 32 12.14 3.49 -12.12
C GLU A 32 11.46 2.14 -12.30
N GLY A 33 10.16 2.14 -12.64
CA GLY A 33 9.37 0.92 -12.81
C GLY A 33 9.00 0.21 -11.51
N GLU A 34 9.15 0.87 -10.36
CA GLU A 34 8.79 0.35 -9.04
C GLU A 34 7.37 0.76 -8.64
N ILE A 35 6.66 -0.12 -7.95
CA ILE A 35 5.47 0.24 -7.16
C ILE A 35 5.92 0.44 -5.72
N TYR A 36 5.91 1.69 -5.25
CA TYR A 36 6.23 2.04 -3.88
C TYR A 36 4.97 2.44 -3.10
N GLY A 37 4.77 1.83 -1.93
CA GLY A 37 3.64 2.09 -1.04
C GLY A 37 4.02 2.95 0.17
N LEU A 38 3.29 4.05 0.40
CA LEU A 38 3.29 4.74 1.70
C LEU A 38 2.14 4.16 2.53
N LEU A 39 2.49 3.30 3.48
CA LEU A 39 1.55 2.61 4.37
C LEU A 39 1.49 3.32 5.72
N GLY A 40 0.31 3.49 6.30
CA GLY A 40 0.20 4.08 7.63
C GLY A 40 -1.24 4.47 8.00
N PRO A 41 -1.49 4.87 9.25
CA PRO A 41 -2.82 5.25 9.70
C PRO A 41 -3.28 6.57 9.07
N ASN A 42 -4.57 6.87 9.24
CA ASN A 42 -5.12 8.16 8.83
C ASN A 42 -4.45 9.28 9.63
N GLY A 43 -4.07 10.36 8.94
CA GLY A 43 -3.34 11.48 9.55
C GLY A 43 -1.82 11.30 9.67
N ALA A 44 -1.25 10.16 9.26
CA ALA A 44 0.21 9.93 9.31
C ALA A 44 1.04 10.80 8.36
N GLY A 45 0.41 11.52 7.42
CA GLY A 45 1.10 12.41 6.48
C GLY A 45 1.20 11.87 5.05
N LYS A 46 0.67 10.67 4.74
CA LYS A 46 0.75 10.01 3.43
C LYS A 46 0.22 10.87 2.28
N THR A 47 -1.06 11.25 2.34
CA THR A 47 -1.72 12.12 1.33
C THR A 47 -1.02 13.49 1.22
N THR A 48 -0.54 14.04 2.34
CA THR A 48 0.21 15.31 2.34
C THR A 48 1.51 15.16 1.57
N THR A 49 2.26 14.10 1.80
CA THR A 49 3.50 13.79 1.07
C THR A 49 3.21 13.61 -0.42
N LEU A 50 2.21 12.81 -0.78
CA LEU A 50 1.81 12.59 -2.16
C LEU A 50 1.42 13.90 -2.87
N ARG A 51 0.63 14.77 -2.22
CA ARG A 51 0.22 16.07 -2.77
C ARG A 51 1.39 17.03 -2.95
N MET A 52 2.39 16.99 -2.08
CA MET A 52 3.61 17.77 -2.29
C MET A 52 4.35 17.31 -3.53
N LEU A 53 4.58 16.00 -3.68
CA LEU A 53 5.27 15.41 -4.84
C LEU A 53 4.50 15.64 -6.14
N ALA A 54 3.17 15.65 -6.08
CA ALA A 54 2.29 15.99 -7.22
C ALA A 54 2.20 17.50 -7.51
N THR A 55 2.96 18.35 -6.82
CA THR A 55 2.91 19.82 -6.94
C THR A 55 1.57 20.47 -6.58
N LEU A 56 0.69 19.75 -5.91
CA LEU A 56 -0.62 20.26 -5.43
C LEU A 56 -0.51 21.02 -4.13
N LEU A 57 0.60 20.83 -3.41
CA LEU A 57 0.90 21.49 -2.15
C LEU A 57 2.38 21.87 -2.11
N ALA A 58 2.69 23.11 -1.80
CA ALA A 58 4.09 23.53 -1.66
C ALA A 58 4.69 23.00 -0.36
N PRO A 59 5.87 22.34 -0.38
CA PRO A 59 6.58 21.95 0.82
C PRO A 59 7.14 23.17 1.55
N ASP A 60 7.19 23.11 2.89
CA ASP A 60 7.78 24.17 3.71
C ASP A 60 9.30 24.01 3.85
N GLY A 61 9.82 22.78 3.70
CA GLY A 61 11.25 22.49 3.77
C GLY A 61 11.62 21.23 2.98
N GLY A 62 12.93 21.01 2.88
CA GLY A 62 13.49 19.88 2.14
C GLY A 62 13.58 20.12 0.63
N ALA A 63 14.06 19.09 -0.09
CA ALA A 63 14.19 19.08 -1.54
C ALA A 63 13.56 17.81 -2.09
N ALA A 64 13.08 17.86 -3.34
CA ALA A 64 12.57 16.69 -4.04
C ALA A 64 12.80 16.81 -5.55
N THR A 65 13.10 15.68 -6.16
CA THR A 65 13.16 15.48 -7.62
C THR A 65 12.12 14.43 -8.01
N VAL A 66 11.30 14.73 -9.00
CA VAL A 66 10.25 13.82 -9.50
C VAL A 66 10.38 13.68 -11.00
N ALA A 67 10.50 12.46 -11.48
CA ALA A 67 10.69 12.16 -12.90
C ALA A 67 11.84 12.96 -13.56
N GLY A 68 12.91 13.24 -12.79
CA GLY A 68 14.08 13.99 -13.24
C GLY A 68 13.88 15.53 -13.33
N ALA A 69 12.85 16.07 -12.66
CA ALA A 69 12.63 17.52 -12.55
C ALA A 69 12.57 17.96 -11.09
N ASP A 70 13.18 19.10 -10.78
CA ASP A 70 13.13 19.68 -9.43
C ASP A 70 11.71 20.15 -9.08
N LEU A 71 11.21 19.72 -7.90
CA LEU A 71 9.85 19.99 -7.47
C LEU A 71 9.52 21.47 -7.33
N ARG A 72 10.48 22.31 -6.92
CA ARG A 72 10.28 23.73 -6.67
C ARG A 72 10.67 24.59 -7.86
N ALA A 73 11.79 24.27 -8.51
CA ALA A 73 12.29 25.04 -9.63
C ALA A 73 11.50 24.75 -10.93
N GLU A 74 11.07 23.53 -11.12
CA GLU A 74 10.46 23.05 -12.37
C GLU A 74 9.07 22.38 -12.18
N PRO A 75 8.15 22.96 -11.38
CA PRO A 75 6.86 22.31 -11.10
C PRO A 75 6.00 22.06 -12.34
N GLY A 76 6.20 22.86 -13.39
CA GLY A 76 5.55 22.67 -14.69
C GLY A 76 6.02 21.39 -15.40
N GLU A 77 7.32 21.08 -15.33
CA GLU A 77 7.90 19.86 -15.88
C GLU A 77 7.42 18.63 -15.08
N VAL A 78 7.43 18.73 -13.74
CA VAL A 78 6.88 17.69 -12.89
C VAL A 78 5.46 17.33 -13.31
N ARG A 79 4.55 18.34 -13.41
CA ARG A 79 3.15 18.13 -13.80
C ARG A 79 2.98 17.46 -15.16
N ARG A 80 3.86 17.74 -16.13
CA ARG A 80 3.81 17.10 -17.45
C ARG A 80 4.21 15.62 -17.43
N ARG A 81 5.03 15.23 -16.44
CA ARG A 81 5.63 13.88 -16.34
C ARG A 81 4.91 12.96 -15.37
N ILE A 82 3.92 13.47 -14.63
CA ILE A 82 3.19 12.72 -13.63
C ILE A 82 1.70 12.59 -13.97
N GLY A 83 1.09 11.48 -13.54
CA GLY A 83 -0.34 11.34 -13.37
C GLY A 83 -0.70 11.39 -11.89
N TYR A 84 -1.88 11.90 -11.56
CA TYR A 84 -2.37 11.92 -10.18
C TYR A 84 -3.83 11.48 -10.14
N VAL A 85 -4.11 10.48 -9.32
CA VAL A 85 -5.46 9.97 -9.07
C VAL A 85 -5.80 10.19 -7.60
N ALA A 86 -6.70 11.12 -7.35
CA ALA A 86 -7.14 11.48 -6.01
C ALA A 86 -8.03 10.39 -5.39
N GLN A 87 -8.11 10.36 -4.07
CA GLN A 87 -8.98 9.46 -3.31
C GLN A 87 -10.46 9.59 -3.72
N GLY A 88 -10.95 10.82 -3.89
CA GLY A 88 -12.34 11.12 -4.23
C GLY A 88 -12.69 11.02 -5.73
N GLY A 89 -11.72 10.63 -6.57
CA GLY A 89 -11.90 10.68 -8.02
C GLY A 89 -11.87 12.10 -8.60
N GLY A 90 -12.10 12.23 -9.92
CA GLY A 90 -12.03 13.52 -10.63
C GLY A 90 -13.04 13.67 -11.76
N THR A 91 -13.96 12.72 -11.92
CA THR A 91 -14.90 12.70 -13.05
C THR A 91 -16.15 13.55 -12.78
N THR A 92 -16.65 14.20 -13.86
CA THR A 92 -17.89 14.99 -13.82
C THR A 92 -19.11 14.08 -14.07
N ASP A 93 -20.12 14.16 -13.24
CA ASP A 93 -21.28 13.27 -13.28
C ASP A 93 -22.04 13.23 -14.62
N HIS A 94 -22.10 14.36 -15.32
CA HIS A 94 -22.87 14.51 -16.56
C HIS A 94 -22.05 14.28 -17.84
N ALA A 95 -20.72 14.30 -17.78
CA ALA A 95 -19.86 13.99 -18.91
C ALA A 95 -19.79 12.48 -19.14
N THR A 96 -19.50 12.09 -20.39
CA THR A 96 -19.18 10.71 -20.74
C THR A 96 -17.69 10.42 -20.45
N ALA A 97 -17.33 9.17 -20.26
CA ALA A 97 -15.93 8.79 -20.03
C ALA A 97 -15.04 9.19 -21.23
N ARG A 98 -15.56 9.09 -22.45
CA ARG A 98 -14.86 9.53 -23.67
C ARG A 98 -14.58 11.03 -23.64
N GLU A 99 -15.58 11.83 -23.28
CA GLU A 99 -15.41 13.29 -23.18
C GLU A 99 -14.39 13.67 -22.12
N GLU A 100 -14.44 13.04 -20.94
CA GLU A 100 -13.47 13.26 -19.84
C GLU A 100 -12.04 12.92 -20.29
N LEU A 101 -11.82 11.77 -20.94
CA LEU A 101 -10.50 11.35 -21.42
C LEU A 101 -9.98 12.29 -22.51
N VAL A 102 -10.84 12.71 -23.46
CA VAL A 102 -10.45 13.67 -24.49
C VAL A 102 -10.12 15.03 -23.86
N LEU A 103 -10.94 15.51 -22.93
CA LEU A 103 -10.69 16.77 -22.22
C LEU A 103 -9.35 16.71 -21.45
N GLN A 104 -9.13 15.66 -20.69
CA GLN A 104 -7.89 15.47 -19.93
C GLN A 104 -6.67 15.47 -20.86
N ALA A 105 -6.69 14.71 -21.94
CA ALA A 105 -5.61 14.71 -22.93
C ALA A 105 -5.38 16.11 -23.54
N ARG A 106 -6.46 16.83 -23.83
CA ARG A 106 -6.39 18.20 -24.37
C ARG A 106 -5.76 19.19 -23.37
N MET A 107 -6.01 19.04 -22.07
CA MET A 107 -5.41 19.88 -21.03
C MET A 107 -3.88 19.71 -20.98
N TYR A 108 -3.37 18.53 -21.35
CA TYR A 108 -1.93 18.28 -21.53
C TYR A 108 -1.38 18.72 -22.90
N GLY A 109 -2.16 19.46 -23.72
CA GLY A 109 -1.71 20.00 -25.00
C GLY A 109 -1.77 19.01 -26.18
N ILE A 110 -2.31 17.81 -25.98
CA ILE A 110 -2.44 16.77 -27.00
C ILE A 110 -3.46 17.24 -28.07
N ARG A 111 -3.17 17.14 -29.37
CA ARG A 111 -4.06 17.52 -30.45
C ARG A 111 -5.36 16.71 -30.42
N LYS A 112 -6.48 17.30 -30.90
CA LYS A 112 -7.82 16.70 -30.81
C LYS A 112 -7.89 15.30 -31.41
N ALA A 113 -7.36 15.06 -32.58
CA ALA A 113 -7.37 13.74 -33.21
C ALA A 113 -6.61 12.69 -32.37
N GLU A 114 -5.43 13.05 -31.90
CA GLU A 114 -4.64 12.17 -31.01
C GLU A 114 -5.32 11.98 -29.66
N ALA A 115 -5.94 13.02 -29.09
CA ALA A 115 -6.69 12.91 -27.84
C ALA A 115 -7.87 11.94 -27.97
N GLN A 116 -8.58 11.96 -29.09
CA GLN A 116 -9.66 11.00 -29.40
C GLN A 116 -9.14 9.56 -29.52
N GLN A 117 -8.00 9.39 -30.19
CA GLN A 117 -7.35 8.08 -30.29
C GLN A 117 -6.93 7.56 -28.90
N ARG A 118 -6.24 8.38 -28.10
CA ARG A 118 -5.81 8.01 -26.75
C ARG A 118 -6.99 7.73 -25.82
N ALA A 119 -8.11 8.45 -25.98
CA ALA A 119 -9.32 8.17 -25.24
C ALA A 119 -9.91 6.79 -25.60
N ALA A 120 -9.93 6.43 -26.90
CA ALA A 120 -10.38 5.10 -27.32
C ALA A 120 -9.45 3.99 -26.81
N GLU A 121 -8.13 4.18 -26.90
CA GLU A 121 -7.12 3.27 -26.34
C GLU A 121 -7.30 3.11 -24.83
N GLY A 122 -7.48 4.22 -24.09
CA GLY A 122 -7.71 4.18 -22.64
C GLY A 122 -8.99 3.46 -22.27
N LEU A 123 -10.11 3.74 -22.95
CA LEU A 123 -11.36 3.02 -22.69
C LEU A 123 -11.21 1.51 -22.93
N ALA A 124 -10.52 1.10 -23.98
CA ALA A 124 -10.27 -0.31 -24.26
C ALA A 124 -9.33 -0.94 -23.22
N ALA A 125 -8.25 -0.26 -22.85
CA ALA A 125 -7.24 -0.75 -21.92
C ALA A 125 -7.77 -0.96 -20.49
N PHE A 126 -8.81 -0.23 -20.08
CA PHE A 126 -9.42 -0.31 -18.75
C PHE A 126 -10.81 -0.97 -18.74
N ASP A 127 -11.15 -1.75 -19.76
CA ASP A 127 -12.45 -2.44 -19.93
C ASP A 127 -13.66 -1.51 -19.77
N LEU A 128 -13.57 -0.32 -20.38
CA LEU A 128 -14.63 0.69 -20.36
C LEU A 128 -15.21 0.98 -21.75
N GLY A 129 -14.83 0.20 -22.78
CA GLY A 129 -15.23 0.44 -24.17
C GLY A 129 -16.74 0.53 -24.37
N GLU A 130 -17.50 -0.41 -23.80
CA GLU A 130 -18.98 -0.45 -23.89
C GLU A 130 -19.65 0.69 -23.09
N PHE A 131 -18.96 1.28 -22.15
CA PHE A 131 -19.47 2.33 -21.28
C PHE A 131 -19.03 3.73 -21.71
N GLY A 132 -18.12 3.85 -22.70
CA GLY A 132 -17.41 5.09 -23.07
C GLY A 132 -18.30 6.28 -23.36
N ASP A 133 -19.51 6.05 -23.89
CA ASP A 133 -20.48 7.07 -24.28
C ASP A 133 -21.64 7.23 -23.28
N ARG A 134 -21.54 6.58 -22.10
CA ARG A 134 -22.52 6.73 -21.02
C ARG A 134 -22.05 7.81 -20.02
N PRO A 135 -22.97 8.58 -19.43
CA PRO A 135 -22.64 9.54 -18.37
C PRO A 135 -21.97 8.86 -17.15
N CYS A 136 -20.91 9.48 -16.62
CA CYS A 136 -20.12 8.94 -15.52
C CYS A 136 -20.93 8.66 -14.25
N LYS A 137 -22.02 9.41 -14.02
CA LYS A 137 -22.94 9.14 -12.88
C LYS A 137 -23.58 7.75 -12.91
N THR A 138 -23.62 7.08 -14.04
CA THR A 138 -24.18 5.74 -14.21
C THR A 138 -23.17 4.62 -13.96
N TYR A 139 -21.92 4.96 -13.66
CA TYR A 139 -20.85 4.00 -13.43
C TYR A 139 -20.92 3.42 -12.01
N SER A 140 -20.60 2.13 -11.87
CA SER A 140 -20.31 1.58 -10.56
C SER A 140 -19.02 2.19 -9.98
N GLY A 141 -18.80 2.06 -8.67
CA GLY A 141 -17.58 2.54 -8.02
C GLY A 141 -16.32 2.00 -8.68
N GLY A 142 -16.29 0.71 -9.00
CA GLY A 142 -15.16 0.07 -9.69
C GLY A 142 -14.95 0.58 -11.13
N GLN A 143 -16.02 0.81 -11.89
CA GLN A 143 -15.94 1.42 -13.21
C GLN A 143 -15.42 2.86 -13.14
N ARG A 144 -15.92 3.64 -12.18
CA ARG A 144 -15.46 5.02 -11.96
C ARG A 144 -13.98 5.04 -11.58
N ARG A 145 -13.54 4.14 -10.71
CA ARG A 145 -12.11 4.06 -10.32
C ARG A 145 -11.19 3.67 -11.49
N ARG A 146 -11.63 2.75 -12.35
CA ARG A 146 -10.88 2.41 -13.58
C ARG A 146 -10.82 3.60 -14.56
N LEU A 147 -11.87 4.40 -14.65
CA LEU A 147 -11.85 5.64 -15.42
C LEU A 147 -10.88 6.68 -14.82
N ASP A 148 -10.83 6.82 -13.48
CA ASP A 148 -9.86 7.71 -12.84
C ASP A 148 -8.41 7.29 -13.13
N LEU A 149 -8.12 5.97 -13.14
CA LEU A 149 -6.82 5.46 -13.58
C LEU A 149 -6.53 5.79 -15.04
N ALA A 150 -7.49 5.57 -15.94
CA ALA A 150 -7.35 5.91 -17.37
C ALA A 150 -7.07 7.40 -17.57
N LEU A 151 -7.75 8.28 -16.83
CA LEU A 151 -7.50 9.73 -16.84
C LEU A 151 -6.09 10.07 -16.35
N GLY A 152 -5.62 9.38 -15.29
CA GLY A 152 -4.28 9.56 -14.74
C GLY A 152 -3.16 9.22 -15.72
N VAL A 153 -3.42 8.33 -16.70
CA VAL A 153 -2.38 7.83 -17.62
C VAL A 153 -2.56 8.25 -19.09
N VAL A 154 -3.65 8.92 -19.46
CA VAL A 154 -3.99 9.26 -20.86
C VAL A 154 -2.91 10.08 -21.57
N HIS A 155 -2.15 10.89 -20.84
CA HIS A 155 -1.04 11.70 -21.36
C HIS A 155 0.31 10.95 -21.33
N ARG A 156 0.32 9.68 -20.90
CA ARG A 156 1.49 8.79 -20.81
C ARG A 156 2.58 9.33 -19.85
N PRO A 157 2.27 9.53 -18.59
CA PRO A 157 3.23 10.02 -17.59
C PRO A 157 4.34 8.99 -17.33
N ARG A 158 5.44 9.43 -16.72
CA ARG A 158 6.50 8.54 -16.23
C ARG A 158 6.24 8.02 -14.82
N VAL A 159 5.50 8.79 -14.03
CA VAL A 159 5.13 8.46 -12.63
C VAL A 159 3.64 8.61 -12.46
N LEU A 160 3.01 7.64 -11.81
CA LEU A 160 1.61 7.67 -11.41
C LEU A 160 1.51 7.75 -9.89
N PHE A 161 0.85 8.78 -9.39
CA PHE A 161 0.49 8.93 -7.98
C PHE A 161 -0.93 8.47 -7.74
N LEU A 162 -1.13 7.58 -6.76
CA LEU A 162 -2.43 7.02 -6.38
C LEU A 162 -2.71 7.31 -4.91
N ASP A 163 -3.69 8.15 -4.62
CA ASP A 163 -4.09 8.46 -3.25
C ASP A 163 -5.23 7.52 -2.84
N GLU A 164 -4.92 6.53 -2.00
CA GLU A 164 -5.84 5.49 -1.50
C GLU A 164 -6.72 4.87 -2.60
N PRO A 165 -6.12 4.14 -3.57
CA PRO A 165 -6.78 3.80 -4.84
C PRO A 165 -7.98 2.86 -4.70
N THR A 166 -8.13 2.12 -3.62
CA THR A 166 -9.19 1.11 -3.48
C THR A 166 -10.15 1.34 -2.33
N VAL A 167 -10.07 2.49 -1.67
CA VAL A 167 -10.98 2.86 -0.58
C VAL A 167 -12.43 2.88 -1.07
N GLY A 168 -13.30 2.21 -0.31
CA GLY A 168 -14.74 2.14 -0.61
C GLY A 168 -15.14 1.22 -1.77
N LEU A 169 -14.19 0.43 -2.29
CA LEU A 169 -14.49 -0.59 -3.31
C LEU A 169 -14.77 -1.95 -2.67
N ASP A 170 -15.67 -2.70 -3.30
CA ASP A 170 -15.86 -4.11 -2.99
C ASP A 170 -14.61 -4.96 -3.35
N PRO A 171 -14.43 -6.18 -2.77
CA PRO A 171 -13.25 -7.00 -2.97
C PRO A 171 -12.96 -7.32 -4.45
N ARG A 172 -13.98 -7.51 -5.27
CA ARG A 172 -13.82 -7.79 -6.70
C ARG A 172 -13.30 -6.57 -7.46
N SER A 173 -13.89 -5.42 -7.21
CA SER A 173 -13.44 -4.14 -7.80
C SER A 173 -12.03 -3.78 -7.36
N ARG A 174 -11.67 -4.05 -6.09
CA ARG A 174 -10.32 -3.86 -5.55
C ARG A 174 -9.30 -4.73 -6.32
N ALA A 175 -9.57 -6.02 -6.47
CA ALA A 175 -8.69 -6.93 -7.22
C ALA A 175 -8.49 -6.49 -8.68
N GLN A 176 -9.53 -5.94 -9.33
CA GLN A 176 -9.42 -5.38 -10.68
C GLN A 176 -8.49 -4.17 -10.72
N VAL A 177 -8.64 -3.22 -9.78
CA VAL A 177 -7.75 -2.05 -9.69
C VAL A 177 -6.30 -2.50 -9.47
N TRP A 178 -6.06 -3.48 -8.60
CA TRP A 178 -4.72 -4.03 -8.39
C TRP A 178 -4.12 -4.63 -9.67
N SER A 179 -4.93 -5.37 -10.43
CA SER A 179 -4.50 -5.93 -11.72
C SER A 179 -4.10 -4.83 -12.70
N GLU A 180 -4.87 -3.72 -12.76
CA GLU A 180 -4.55 -2.59 -13.63
C GLU A 180 -3.25 -1.89 -13.22
N VAL A 181 -3.04 -1.69 -11.91
CA VAL A 181 -1.81 -1.07 -11.40
C VAL A 181 -0.58 -1.94 -11.72
N ARG A 182 -0.68 -3.27 -11.53
CA ARG A 182 0.42 -4.18 -11.92
C ARG A 182 0.71 -4.13 -13.41
N ARG A 183 -0.33 -4.12 -14.25
CA ARG A 183 -0.19 -4.02 -15.70
C ARG A 183 0.52 -2.73 -16.11
N LEU A 184 0.18 -1.59 -15.49
CA LEU A 184 0.88 -0.32 -15.75
C LEU A 184 2.36 -0.40 -15.35
N ARG A 185 2.68 -1.01 -14.23
CA ARG A 185 4.06 -1.24 -13.78
C ARG A 185 4.83 -2.14 -14.76
N GLU A 186 4.22 -3.23 -15.25
CA GLU A 186 4.82 -4.11 -16.26
C GLU A 186 5.13 -3.40 -17.57
N GLN A 187 4.38 -2.32 -17.88
CA GLN A 187 4.63 -1.43 -19.01
C GLN A 187 5.73 -0.37 -18.73
N GLY A 188 6.41 -0.46 -17.56
CA GLY A 188 7.51 0.42 -17.19
C GLY A 188 7.09 1.68 -16.41
N MET A 189 5.83 1.80 -15.99
CA MET A 189 5.38 2.95 -15.19
C MET A 189 5.86 2.83 -13.76
N THR A 190 6.38 3.93 -13.21
CA THR A 190 6.66 4.04 -11.78
C THR A 190 5.39 4.46 -11.05
N VAL A 191 5.06 3.80 -9.95
CA VAL A 191 3.86 4.09 -9.17
C VAL A 191 4.23 4.40 -7.73
N LEU A 192 3.72 5.50 -7.19
CA LEU A 192 3.73 5.79 -5.76
C LEU A 192 2.28 5.82 -5.27
N LEU A 193 1.92 4.92 -4.38
CA LEU A 193 0.59 4.87 -3.81
C LEU A 193 0.58 5.13 -2.30
N THR A 194 -0.52 5.67 -1.80
CA THR A 194 -0.81 5.72 -0.38
C THR A 194 -1.90 4.71 -0.04
N THR A 195 -1.77 4.05 1.08
CA THR A 195 -2.80 3.14 1.58
C THR A 195 -2.75 3.03 3.10
N HIS A 196 -3.85 2.62 3.69
CA HIS A 196 -3.92 2.13 5.06
C HIS A 196 -4.33 0.65 5.12
N TYR A 197 -4.53 0.03 3.94
CA TYR A 197 -4.82 -1.40 3.80
C TYR A 197 -3.51 -2.18 3.64
N LEU A 198 -3.28 -3.10 4.58
CA LEU A 198 -2.06 -3.91 4.61
C LEU A 198 -2.05 -4.96 3.50
N ASP A 199 -3.22 -5.51 3.17
CA ASP A 199 -3.42 -6.44 2.06
C ASP A 199 -3.12 -5.79 0.70
N GLU A 200 -3.46 -4.52 0.50
CA GLU A 200 -3.11 -3.76 -0.70
C GLU A 200 -1.61 -3.55 -0.81
N ALA A 201 -0.97 -3.13 0.28
CA ALA A 201 0.48 -2.92 0.31
C ALA A 201 1.23 -4.23 0.03
N ASP A 202 0.82 -5.33 0.67
CA ASP A 202 1.40 -6.67 0.49
C ASP A 202 1.22 -7.21 -0.94
N ALA A 203 0.03 -6.99 -1.52
CA ALA A 203 -0.29 -7.50 -2.85
C ALA A 203 0.33 -6.71 -4.01
N LEU A 204 0.56 -5.41 -3.84
CA LEU A 204 0.94 -4.52 -4.95
C LEU A 204 2.37 -4.02 -4.90
N CYS A 205 2.89 -3.71 -3.69
CA CYS A 205 4.11 -2.91 -3.59
C CYS A 205 5.37 -3.77 -3.71
N ASP A 206 6.32 -3.30 -4.50
CA ASP A 206 7.68 -3.84 -4.51
C ASP A 206 8.43 -3.45 -3.23
N ARG A 207 8.21 -2.20 -2.74
CA ARG A 207 8.70 -1.70 -1.45
C ARG A 207 7.64 -0.86 -0.77
N ILE A 208 7.70 -0.84 0.56
CA ILE A 208 6.76 -0.13 1.43
C ILE A 208 7.56 0.72 2.41
N GLY A 209 7.20 2.00 2.52
CA GLY A 209 7.58 2.86 3.63
C GLY A 209 6.43 2.96 4.62
N ILE A 210 6.63 2.50 5.86
CA ILE A 210 5.65 2.65 6.93
C ILE A 210 5.77 4.06 7.49
N VAL A 211 4.68 4.83 7.36
CA VAL A 211 4.61 6.24 7.80
C VAL A 211 3.83 6.33 9.09
N ASP A 212 4.44 6.91 10.11
CA ASP A 212 3.77 7.27 11.36
C ASP A 212 4.22 8.66 11.82
N HIS A 213 3.29 9.45 12.39
CA HIS A 213 3.55 10.80 12.90
C HIS A 213 4.36 11.72 11.96
N GLY A 214 4.15 11.60 10.65
CA GLY A 214 4.78 12.47 9.65
C GLY A 214 6.19 12.06 9.22
N GLY A 215 6.68 10.91 9.62
CA GLY A 215 7.98 10.35 9.23
C GLY A 215 7.87 8.91 8.74
N ILE A 216 8.85 8.43 7.95
CA ILE A 216 9.00 7.01 7.63
C ILE A 216 9.70 6.35 8.82
N VAL A 217 9.05 5.35 9.44
CA VAL A 217 9.59 4.61 10.60
C VAL A 217 10.39 3.39 10.19
N THR A 218 10.04 2.76 9.09
CA THR A 218 10.80 1.67 8.47
C THR A 218 10.45 1.56 6.99
N GLU A 219 11.32 0.93 6.22
CA GLU A 219 11.20 0.75 4.78
C GLU A 219 11.81 -0.58 4.34
N GLY A 220 11.14 -1.28 3.43
CA GLY A 220 11.63 -2.54 2.88
C GLY A 220 10.65 -3.18 1.92
N THR A 221 11.01 -4.34 1.36
CA THR A 221 10.04 -5.18 0.66
C THR A 221 9.03 -5.74 1.66
N PRO A 222 7.80 -6.09 1.24
CA PRO A 222 6.85 -6.74 2.14
C PRO A 222 7.45 -7.94 2.89
N GLU A 223 8.25 -8.75 2.20
CA GLU A 223 8.91 -9.92 2.80
C GLU A 223 10.00 -9.55 3.81
N GLN A 224 10.79 -8.49 3.55
CA GLN A 224 11.79 -8.00 4.49
C GLN A 224 11.13 -7.49 5.77
N LEU A 225 10.11 -6.64 5.63
CA LEU A 225 9.38 -6.09 6.77
C LEU A 225 8.75 -7.17 7.64
N LYS A 226 8.17 -8.21 7.03
CA LYS A 226 7.63 -9.36 7.77
C LYS A 226 8.71 -10.12 8.53
N LYS A 227 9.90 -10.27 7.98
CA LYS A 227 11.01 -10.98 8.64
C LYS A 227 11.66 -10.21 9.79
N GLU A 228 11.70 -8.88 9.71
CA GLU A 228 12.40 -8.05 10.72
C GLU A 228 11.70 -8.05 12.08
N ILE A 229 10.39 -8.25 12.13
CA ILE A 229 9.61 -8.02 13.36
C ILE A 229 9.16 -9.30 14.04
N SER A 230 8.95 -10.39 13.29
CA SER A 230 8.68 -11.70 13.88
C SER A 230 9.19 -12.80 12.96
N GLY A 231 9.95 -13.74 13.50
CA GLY A 231 10.17 -15.03 12.85
C GLY A 231 8.83 -15.70 12.54
N ASP A 232 8.85 -16.85 11.89
CA ASP A 232 7.65 -17.62 11.61
C ASP A 232 6.91 -17.94 12.92
N ALA A 233 5.58 -17.92 12.90
CA ALA A 233 4.77 -18.39 14.03
C ALA A 233 4.21 -19.79 13.71
N VAL A 234 4.36 -20.71 14.66
CA VAL A 234 3.80 -22.06 14.57
C VAL A 234 2.73 -22.20 15.64
N THR A 235 1.50 -22.42 15.24
CA THR A 235 0.40 -22.75 16.15
C THR A 235 0.26 -24.25 16.26
N VAL A 236 0.25 -24.74 17.49
CA VAL A 236 0.08 -26.17 17.82
C VAL A 236 -1.19 -26.30 18.66
N ALA A 237 -2.20 -26.98 18.15
CA ALA A 237 -3.40 -27.34 18.90
C ALA A 237 -3.26 -28.74 19.50
N LEU A 238 -3.75 -28.90 20.73
CA LEU A 238 -3.64 -30.15 21.50
C LEU A 238 -5.03 -30.67 21.86
N PRO A 239 -5.23 -32.00 21.91
CA PRO A 239 -6.57 -32.58 22.12
C PRO A 239 -7.15 -32.37 23.50
N ALA A 240 -6.31 -32.06 24.50
CA ALA A 240 -6.77 -31.85 25.87
C ALA A 240 -6.16 -30.60 26.50
N ALA A 241 -6.96 -29.81 27.23
CA ALA A 241 -6.55 -28.58 27.90
C ALA A 241 -5.38 -28.79 28.88
N GLY A 242 -5.28 -29.95 29.51
CA GLY A 242 -4.18 -30.32 30.40
C GLY A 242 -2.84 -30.54 29.68
N ASP A 243 -2.85 -30.85 28.42
CA ASP A 243 -1.65 -31.12 27.62
C ASP A 243 -0.95 -29.82 27.17
N THR A 244 -1.67 -28.71 27.09
CA THR A 244 -1.10 -27.40 26.75
C THR A 244 0.02 -26.98 27.70
N ALA A 245 -0.16 -27.15 29.00
CA ALA A 245 0.86 -26.81 29.99
C ALA A 245 2.09 -27.75 29.97
N ARG A 246 1.91 -29.03 29.60
CA ARG A 246 3.00 -29.99 29.40
C ARG A 246 3.78 -29.68 28.14
N ALA A 247 3.07 -29.43 27.06
CA ALA A 247 3.66 -29.03 25.77
C ALA A 247 4.44 -27.71 25.91
N ALA A 248 3.86 -26.72 26.59
CA ALA A 248 4.53 -25.43 26.80
C ALA A 248 5.89 -25.60 27.49
N ARG A 249 5.98 -26.45 28.55
CA ARG A 249 7.24 -26.72 29.26
C ARG A 249 8.25 -27.43 28.34
N ALA A 250 7.80 -28.43 27.59
CA ALA A 250 8.69 -29.19 26.72
C ALA A 250 9.23 -28.34 25.55
N LEU A 251 8.40 -27.46 24.99
CA LEU A 251 8.74 -26.64 23.84
C LEU A 251 9.51 -25.37 24.20
N ALA A 252 9.35 -24.83 25.41
CA ALA A 252 10.04 -23.61 25.85
C ALA A 252 11.57 -23.76 25.92
N GLU A 253 12.06 -25.00 26.10
CA GLU A 253 13.50 -25.30 26.19
C GLU A 253 14.18 -25.42 24.82
N LEU A 254 13.43 -25.38 23.72
CA LEU A 254 13.99 -25.53 22.41
C LEU A 254 14.68 -24.23 21.93
N PRO A 255 15.94 -24.32 21.46
CA PRO A 255 16.70 -23.14 21.01
C PRO A 255 16.05 -22.38 19.86
N CYS A 256 15.21 -23.05 19.07
CA CYS A 256 14.50 -22.44 17.92
C CYS A 256 13.26 -21.67 18.33
N VAL A 257 12.83 -21.72 19.60
CA VAL A 257 11.65 -21.02 20.12
C VAL A 257 12.08 -19.72 20.79
N GLN A 258 11.72 -18.59 20.20
CA GLN A 258 12.03 -17.28 20.76
C GLN A 258 10.99 -16.84 21.80
N ARG A 259 9.72 -17.13 21.52
CA ARG A 259 8.58 -16.76 22.36
C ARG A 259 7.49 -17.81 22.25
N LEU A 260 6.81 -18.07 23.38
CA LEU A 260 5.70 -19.00 23.47
C LEU A 260 4.51 -18.31 24.13
N GLU A 261 3.35 -18.42 23.51
CA GLU A 261 2.09 -17.86 23.99
C GLU A 261 1.02 -18.97 24.07
N ALA A 262 0.30 -19.05 25.17
CA ALA A 262 -0.85 -19.93 25.28
C ALA A 262 -2.07 -19.31 24.58
N LEU A 263 -2.82 -20.12 23.84
CA LEU A 263 -4.09 -19.76 23.19
C LEU A 263 -5.23 -20.51 23.91
N PRO A 264 -5.79 -19.95 25.00
CA PRO A 264 -6.76 -20.63 25.84
C PRO A 264 -8.06 -21.01 25.10
N GLU A 265 -8.46 -20.21 24.11
CA GLU A 265 -9.70 -20.44 23.34
C GLU A 265 -9.59 -21.60 22.33
N GLN A 266 -8.37 -22.05 22.03
CA GLN A 266 -8.09 -23.08 21.01
C GLN A 266 -7.35 -24.29 21.58
N ASP A 267 -7.23 -24.41 22.92
CA ASP A 267 -6.41 -25.42 23.59
C ASP A 267 -5.03 -25.61 22.94
N GLY A 268 -4.40 -24.48 22.59
CA GLY A 268 -3.20 -24.45 21.76
C GLY A 268 -2.09 -23.55 22.27
N LEU A 269 -0.96 -23.63 21.58
CA LEU A 269 0.23 -22.82 21.79
C LEU A 269 0.61 -22.14 20.48
N ARG A 270 0.99 -20.87 20.57
CA ARG A 270 1.66 -20.14 19.48
C ARG A 270 3.13 -19.99 19.84
N LEU A 271 3.98 -20.45 18.93
CA LEU A 271 5.44 -20.38 19.07
C LEU A 271 6.01 -19.47 18.00
N HIS A 272 6.78 -18.48 18.41
CA HIS A 272 7.58 -17.66 17.50
C HIS A 272 8.94 -18.32 17.31
N VAL A 273 9.31 -18.60 16.07
CA VAL A 273 10.51 -19.36 15.69
C VAL A 273 11.25 -18.65 14.55
N ASP A 274 12.58 -18.81 14.49
CA ASP A 274 13.38 -18.19 13.42
C ASP A 274 12.96 -18.66 12.01
N SER A 275 12.68 -19.95 11.87
CA SER A 275 12.24 -20.58 10.63
C SER A 275 11.37 -21.79 10.92
N ALA A 276 10.14 -21.77 10.49
CA ALA A 276 9.21 -22.88 10.67
C ALA A 276 9.68 -24.15 9.97
N ALA A 277 10.36 -24.04 8.83
CA ALA A 277 10.87 -25.18 8.10
C ALA A 277 11.85 -26.01 8.93
N THR A 278 12.66 -25.37 9.76
CA THR A 278 13.62 -26.06 10.67
C THR A 278 13.00 -26.35 12.04
N ALA A 279 12.08 -25.53 12.52
CA ALA A 279 11.46 -25.67 13.83
C ALA A 279 10.40 -26.77 13.89
N ILE A 280 9.48 -26.86 12.90
CA ILE A 280 8.39 -27.83 12.91
C ILE A 280 8.86 -29.27 13.15
N PRO A 281 9.90 -29.81 12.46
CA PRO A 281 10.40 -31.13 12.74
C PRO A 281 10.93 -31.32 14.15
N GLN A 282 11.49 -30.28 14.78
CA GLN A 282 11.99 -30.31 16.16
C GLN A 282 10.83 -30.26 17.14
N LEU A 283 9.86 -29.39 16.93
CA LEU A 283 8.64 -29.28 17.75
C LEU A 283 7.90 -30.62 17.80
N LEU A 284 7.66 -31.24 16.65
CA LEU A 284 6.96 -32.54 16.56
C LEU A 284 7.71 -33.65 17.28
N ARG A 285 9.04 -33.74 17.15
CA ARG A 285 9.87 -34.73 17.86
C ARG A 285 9.83 -34.54 19.36
N THR A 286 9.89 -33.29 19.83
CA THR A 286 9.84 -32.97 21.26
C THR A 286 8.47 -33.31 21.86
N LEU A 287 7.37 -32.97 21.14
CA LEU A 287 6.03 -33.34 21.57
C LEU A 287 5.85 -34.85 21.62
N ALA A 288 6.30 -35.60 20.63
CA ALA A 288 6.24 -37.05 20.59
C ALA A 288 7.06 -37.69 21.76
N ALA A 289 8.25 -37.16 22.08
CA ALA A 289 9.07 -37.60 23.19
C ALA A 289 8.38 -37.33 24.55
N ALA A 290 7.55 -36.30 24.66
CA ALA A 290 6.72 -35.99 25.81
C ALA A 290 5.40 -36.80 25.88
N GLY A 291 5.15 -37.67 24.88
CA GLY A 291 3.91 -38.45 24.76
C GLY A 291 2.71 -37.58 24.42
N LEU A 292 2.94 -36.51 23.67
CA LEU A 292 1.92 -35.55 23.22
C LEU A 292 1.81 -35.62 21.70
N GLU A 293 0.59 -35.84 21.19
CA GLU A 293 0.27 -35.80 19.77
C GLU A 293 -0.57 -34.54 19.50
N PRO A 294 -0.09 -33.60 18.65
CA PRO A 294 -0.88 -32.45 18.30
C PRO A 294 -2.01 -32.82 17.34
N ASP A 295 -3.21 -32.29 17.55
CA ASP A 295 -4.34 -32.42 16.62
C ASP A 295 -4.06 -31.65 15.33
N HIS A 296 -3.43 -30.49 15.46
CA HIS A 296 -3.19 -29.58 14.37
C HIS A 296 -1.92 -28.78 14.54
N VAL A 297 -1.12 -28.68 13.48
CA VAL A 297 0.05 -27.79 13.41
C VAL A 297 -0.11 -26.86 12.23
N GLN A 298 -0.24 -25.58 12.50
CA GLN A 298 -0.42 -24.57 11.50
C GLN A 298 0.79 -23.61 11.46
N LEU A 299 1.36 -23.44 10.28
CA LEU A 299 2.32 -22.40 10.04
C LEU A 299 1.56 -21.10 9.79
N GLN A 300 1.81 -20.11 10.62
CA GLN A 300 1.37 -18.74 10.40
C GLN A 300 2.60 -17.90 10.07
N ARG A 301 2.72 -17.49 8.82
CA ARG A 301 3.75 -16.53 8.43
C ARG A 301 3.40 -15.16 8.98
N PRO A 302 4.40 -14.37 9.38
CA PRO A 302 4.17 -12.99 9.80
C PRO A 302 3.38 -12.23 8.73
N SER A 303 2.40 -11.48 9.18
CA SER A 303 1.62 -10.57 8.34
C SER A 303 2.17 -9.15 8.46
N LEU A 304 1.84 -8.28 7.51
CA LEU A 304 2.11 -6.85 7.68
C LEU A 304 1.31 -6.24 8.85
N ASP A 305 0.21 -6.89 9.28
CA ASP A 305 -0.54 -6.51 10.50
C ASP A 305 0.33 -6.62 11.75
N ASP A 306 1.09 -7.71 11.87
CA ASP A 306 2.00 -7.94 12.99
C ASP A 306 3.14 -6.90 12.99
N VAL A 307 3.66 -6.58 11.80
CA VAL A 307 4.66 -5.53 11.59
C VAL A 307 4.13 -4.18 12.04
N PHE A 308 2.94 -3.83 11.57
CA PHE A 308 2.32 -2.54 11.84
C PHE A 308 2.02 -2.37 13.34
N LEU A 309 1.48 -3.40 13.98
CA LEU A 309 1.17 -3.40 15.41
C LEU A 309 2.45 -3.24 16.26
N ALA A 310 3.52 -3.95 15.91
CA ALA A 310 4.78 -3.88 16.63
C ALA A 310 5.43 -2.51 16.55
N LEU A 311 5.34 -1.84 15.39
CA LEU A 311 5.97 -0.54 15.16
C LEU A 311 5.15 0.64 15.68
N THR A 312 3.81 0.59 15.57
CA THR A 312 2.94 1.72 15.90
C THR A 312 2.23 1.58 17.24
N GLY A 313 2.24 0.39 17.84
CA GLY A 313 1.50 0.07 19.06
C GLY A 313 -0.02 0.14 18.91
N ARG A 314 -0.54 0.22 17.69
CA ARG A 314 -1.96 0.32 17.37
C ARG A 314 -2.38 -0.77 16.41
N PRO A 315 -3.56 -1.39 16.60
CA PRO A 315 -4.07 -2.35 15.62
C PRO A 315 -4.32 -1.64 14.27
N PRO A 316 -4.07 -2.33 13.14
CA PRO A 316 -4.42 -1.81 11.83
C PRO A 316 -5.93 -1.59 11.72
N VAL A 317 -6.33 -0.66 10.86
CA VAL A 317 -7.74 -0.47 10.53
C VAL A 317 -8.17 -1.63 9.64
N SER A 318 -9.01 -2.52 10.17
CA SER A 318 -9.62 -3.61 9.39
C SER A 318 -10.48 -3.05 8.25
N ALA A 319 -10.39 -3.68 7.09
CA ALA A 319 -11.10 -3.31 5.86
C ALA A 319 -12.62 -3.49 5.96
#